data_98915199d9ea5db2095c21b3f3e20215
#
_entry.id   98915199d9ea5db2095c21b3f3e20215
#
_cell.length_a   1.000
_cell.length_b   1.000
_cell.length_c   1.000
_cell.angle_alpha   90.00
_cell.angle_beta   90.00
_cell.angle_gamma   90.00
#
_symmetry.space_group_name_H-M   'P 1'
#
loop_
_entity.id
_entity.type
_entity.pdbx_description
1 polymer ?
#
loop_
_entity_poly.entity_id
_entity_poly.type
_entity_poly.pdbx_seq_one_letter_code
_entity_poly.pdbx_strand_id
1 'polypeptide(L)'
;SSLTPTERYLISFLKKLEHDTVHDLLAWERVSAESLNNMETDQNGITNHPLFDFHRFYEEGESEYPEEVSRVVFVSNSFGVHTSIHGDCFELRLKNGAYLHLMNISKSVYRTNDSEVFAKEIWMSIPGQEPQYLCSDHGDSKLAEFINNLYAAVAENTKHPKVKQEFRYIIDSFMKGENEDDPPQQFDEEIPF
;
A
#
# COMPACT_ATOMS: atom_id res chain seq x y z
N SER A 1 -4.16 -28.84 8.82
CA SER A 1 -5.12 -28.58 7.75
C SER A 1 -4.44 -28.13 6.47
N SER A 2 -4.92 -28.63 5.34
CA SER A 2 -4.38 -28.28 4.04
C SER A 2 -4.72 -26.85 3.63
N LEU A 3 -3.84 -26.23 2.86
CA LEU A 3 -4.08 -24.93 2.27
C LEU A 3 -5.11 -25.02 1.15
N THR A 4 -5.95 -23.99 1.03
CA THR A 4 -6.83 -23.84 -0.14
C THR A 4 -6.00 -23.46 -1.38
N PRO A 5 -6.54 -23.65 -2.59
CA PRO A 5 -5.89 -23.18 -3.82
C PRO A 5 -5.58 -21.68 -3.80
N THR A 6 -6.51 -20.87 -3.28
CA THR A 6 -6.30 -19.41 -3.15
C THR A 6 -5.18 -19.09 -2.16
N GLU A 7 -5.12 -19.76 -1.02
CA GLU A 7 -4.03 -19.60 -0.07
C GLU A 7 -2.68 -19.97 -0.67
N ARG A 8 -2.58 -21.09 -1.38
CA ARG A 8 -1.34 -21.47 -2.08
C ARG A 8 -0.93 -20.44 -3.13
N TYR A 9 -1.88 -19.93 -3.88
CA TYR A 9 -1.65 -18.89 -4.89
C TYR A 9 -1.10 -17.62 -4.25
N LEU A 10 -1.71 -17.15 -3.17
CA LEU A 10 -1.27 -15.95 -2.45
C LEU A 10 0.08 -16.16 -1.77
N ILE A 11 0.35 -17.33 -1.19
CA ILE A 11 1.66 -17.64 -0.60
C ILE A 11 2.76 -17.56 -1.67
N SER A 12 2.54 -18.11 -2.86
CA SER A 12 3.49 -18.00 -3.96
C SER A 12 3.76 -16.55 -4.35
N PHE A 13 2.71 -15.74 -4.39
CA PHE A 13 2.81 -14.31 -4.65
C PHE A 13 3.61 -13.58 -3.56
N LEU A 14 3.31 -13.84 -2.29
CA LEU A 14 4.00 -13.23 -1.16
C LEU A 14 5.49 -13.60 -1.12
N LYS A 15 5.82 -14.86 -1.39
CA LYS A 15 7.21 -15.33 -1.48
C LYS A 15 7.98 -14.63 -2.60
N LYS A 16 7.36 -14.46 -3.76
CA LYS A 16 7.97 -13.75 -4.89
C LYS A 16 8.21 -12.28 -4.56
N LEU A 17 7.23 -11.63 -3.93
CA LEU A 17 7.36 -10.25 -3.48
C LEU A 17 8.50 -10.09 -2.47
N GLU A 18 8.58 -10.98 -1.48
CA GLU A 18 9.65 -10.95 -0.48
C GLU A 18 11.02 -11.12 -1.15
N HIS A 19 11.17 -12.15 -1.99
CA HIS A 19 12.41 -12.40 -2.72
C HIS A 19 12.86 -11.19 -3.52
N ASP A 20 11.96 -10.61 -4.31
CA ASP A 20 12.27 -9.48 -5.17
C ASP A 20 12.54 -8.20 -4.35
N THR A 21 11.89 -8.06 -3.21
CA THR A 21 12.15 -6.94 -2.29
C THR A 21 13.55 -7.04 -1.68
N VAL A 22 13.92 -8.21 -1.19
CA VAL A 22 15.25 -8.47 -0.61
C VAL A 22 16.37 -8.22 -1.63
N HIS A 23 16.13 -8.56 -2.89
CA HIS A 23 17.08 -8.34 -3.99
C HIS A 23 16.99 -6.96 -4.64
N ASP A 24 16.24 -6.04 -4.03
CA ASP A 24 16.08 -4.65 -4.48
C ASP A 24 15.55 -4.52 -5.92
N LEU A 25 14.67 -5.42 -6.30
CA LEU A 25 14.03 -5.43 -7.62
C LEU A 25 12.70 -4.67 -7.66
N LEU A 26 12.19 -4.28 -6.51
CA LEU A 26 10.89 -3.60 -6.37
C LEU A 26 11.07 -2.24 -5.70
N ALA A 27 10.36 -1.25 -6.21
CA ALA A 27 10.40 0.13 -5.73
C ALA A 27 9.20 0.42 -4.83
N TRP A 28 9.24 -0.07 -3.59
CA TRP A 28 8.23 0.24 -2.59
C TRP A 28 8.35 1.68 -2.13
N GLU A 29 7.22 2.31 -1.88
CA GLU A 29 7.12 3.64 -1.29
C GLU A 29 6.42 3.56 0.07
N ARG A 30 6.94 4.29 1.05
CA ARG A 30 6.31 4.40 2.36
C ARG A 30 5.20 5.44 2.31
N VAL A 31 4.02 5.06 2.78
CA VAL A 31 2.89 5.95 2.99
C VAL A 31 2.81 6.29 4.47
N SER A 32 3.15 7.50 4.84
CA SER A 32 3.07 7.98 6.22
C SER A 32 1.76 8.74 6.47
N ALA A 33 1.39 8.87 7.74
CA ALA A 33 0.28 9.73 8.13
C ALA A 33 0.47 11.18 7.63
N GLU A 34 1.71 11.67 7.65
CA GLU A 34 2.06 13.00 7.12
C GLU A 34 1.83 13.09 5.61
N SER A 35 2.26 12.10 4.84
CA SER A 35 2.03 12.09 3.40
C SER A 35 0.54 12.02 3.05
N LEU A 36 -0.25 11.29 3.83
CA LEU A 36 -1.70 11.23 3.68
C LEU A 36 -2.37 12.56 4.03
N ASN A 37 -1.91 13.22 5.10
CA ASN A 37 -2.43 14.53 5.48
C ASN A 37 -2.12 15.63 4.46
N ASN A 38 -1.06 15.46 3.67
CA ASN A 38 -0.67 16.40 2.61
C ASN A 38 -1.27 16.04 1.24
N MET A 39 -2.09 15.01 1.14
CA MET A 39 -2.77 14.69 -0.11
C MET A 39 -3.72 15.82 -0.50
N GLU A 40 -3.67 16.18 -1.78
CA GLU A 40 -4.64 17.11 -2.34
C GLU A 40 -6.02 16.46 -2.29
N THR A 41 -6.96 17.16 -1.70
CA THR A 41 -8.36 16.79 -1.72
C THR A 41 -9.04 17.58 -2.83
N ASP A 42 -10.03 16.97 -3.49
CA ASP A 42 -10.89 17.72 -4.39
C ASP A 42 -11.76 18.70 -3.60
N GLN A 43 -12.56 19.52 -4.31
CA GLN A 43 -13.44 20.53 -3.68
C GLN A 43 -14.46 19.93 -2.72
N ASN A 44 -14.71 18.62 -2.79
CA ASN A 44 -15.64 17.90 -1.93
C ASN A 44 -14.92 17.19 -0.76
N GLY A 45 -13.60 17.33 -0.65
CA GLY A 45 -12.79 16.67 0.37
C GLY A 45 -12.49 15.19 0.09
N ILE A 46 -12.69 14.73 -1.14
CA ILE A 46 -12.39 13.38 -1.57
C ILE A 46 -10.91 13.29 -1.96
N THR A 47 -10.20 12.34 -1.41
CA THR A 47 -8.80 12.07 -1.80
C THR A 47 -8.79 11.27 -3.10
N ASN A 48 -7.70 11.39 -3.85
CA ASN A 48 -7.46 10.56 -5.02
C ASN A 48 -6.84 9.20 -4.65
N HIS A 49 -6.70 8.89 -3.35
CA HIS A 49 -6.15 7.62 -2.91
C HIS A 49 -7.22 6.52 -2.92
N PRO A 50 -6.93 5.33 -3.46
CA PRO A 50 -7.95 4.28 -3.59
C PRO A 50 -8.45 3.71 -2.26
N LEU A 51 -7.66 3.81 -1.16
CA LEU A 51 -8.02 3.23 0.13
C LEU A 51 -8.39 4.26 1.20
N PHE A 52 -8.09 5.54 0.99
CA PHE A 52 -8.30 6.57 2.00
C PHE A 52 -9.12 7.73 1.50
N ASP A 53 -10.08 8.16 2.30
CA ASP A 53 -10.81 9.40 2.14
C ASP A 53 -10.48 10.36 3.27
N PHE A 54 -10.53 11.66 2.99
CA PHE A 54 -10.52 12.67 4.04
C PHE A 54 -11.95 13.01 4.44
N HIS A 55 -12.20 12.89 5.73
CA HIS A 55 -13.44 13.36 6.32
C HIS A 55 -13.17 14.52 7.27
N ARG A 56 -14.01 15.54 7.19
CA ARG A 56 -14.01 16.66 8.13
C ARG A 56 -14.98 16.34 9.24
N PHE A 57 -14.47 16.42 10.45
CA PHE A 57 -15.25 16.22 11.66
C PHE A 57 -15.18 17.48 12.50
N TYR A 58 -16.23 17.74 13.25
CA TYR A 58 -16.23 18.77 14.28
C TYR A 58 -16.01 18.08 15.63
N GLU A 59 -14.90 18.42 16.28
CA GLU A 59 -14.61 17.95 17.63
C GLU A 59 -14.93 19.04 18.63
N GLU A 60 -15.64 18.68 19.71
CA GLU A 60 -15.81 19.55 20.87
C GLU A 60 -14.48 19.61 21.62
N GLY A 61 -13.81 20.74 21.51
CA GLY A 61 -12.58 21.04 22.25
C GLY A 61 -12.85 21.86 23.50
N GLU A 62 -11.81 22.36 24.15
CA GLU A 62 -11.89 23.26 25.31
C GLU A 62 -12.45 24.64 24.97
N SER A 63 -12.63 24.96 23.68
CA SER A 63 -13.22 26.22 23.22
C SER A 63 -14.75 26.11 23.06
N GLU A 64 -15.46 27.23 23.17
CA GLU A 64 -16.92 27.30 22.98
C GLU A 64 -17.35 26.91 21.55
N TYR A 65 -16.41 26.77 20.61
CA TYR A 65 -16.70 26.45 19.23
C TYR A 65 -16.01 25.14 18.86
N PRO A 66 -16.73 24.20 18.22
CA PRO A 66 -16.13 22.97 17.72
C PRO A 66 -15.07 23.29 16.66
N GLU A 67 -13.90 22.69 16.81
CA GLU A 67 -12.82 22.80 15.83
C GLU A 67 -13.04 21.79 14.68
N GLU A 68 -12.82 22.26 13.48
CA GLU A 68 -12.84 21.40 12.28
C GLU A 68 -11.54 20.59 12.22
N VAL A 69 -11.67 19.27 12.32
CA VAL A 69 -10.53 18.33 12.23
C VAL A 69 -10.70 17.46 11.00
N SER A 70 -9.67 17.42 10.19
CA SER A 70 -9.62 16.50 9.03
C SER A 70 -8.98 15.19 9.45
N ARG A 71 -9.65 14.08 9.19
CA ARG A 71 -9.13 12.74 9.46
C ARG A 71 -9.14 11.90 8.21
N VAL A 72 -8.10 11.07 8.10
CA VAL A 72 -8.03 10.04 7.06
C VAL A 72 -8.91 8.87 7.48
N VAL A 73 -9.84 8.51 6.62
CA VAL A 73 -10.76 7.41 6.85
C VAL A 73 -10.51 6.33 5.80
N PHE A 74 -10.41 5.10 6.25
CA PHE A 74 -10.24 3.96 5.37
C PHE A 74 -11.56 3.65 4.66
N VAL A 75 -11.54 3.57 3.31
CA VAL A 75 -12.77 3.40 2.51
C VAL A 75 -13.49 2.08 2.77
N SER A 76 -12.79 1.08 3.29
CA SER A 76 -13.39 -0.22 3.63
C SER A 76 -14.06 -0.25 5.00
N ASN A 77 -14.15 0.89 5.69
CA ASN A 77 -14.85 0.94 6.98
C ASN A 77 -16.29 0.47 6.83
N SER A 78 -16.64 -0.54 7.61
CA SER A 78 -18.01 -0.98 7.76
C SER A 78 -18.67 -0.25 8.91
N PHE A 79 -20.00 -0.23 8.90
CA PHE A 79 -20.77 0.40 9.97
C PHE A 79 -20.37 -0.18 11.35
N GLY A 80 -19.99 0.69 12.25
CA GLY A 80 -19.61 0.31 13.62
C GLY A 80 -18.15 -0.13 13.78
N VAL A 81 -17.37 -0.24 12.70
CA VAL A 81 -15.94 -0.55 12.76
C VAL A 81 -15.14 0.63 12.26
N HIS A 82 -14.24 1.12 13.09
CA HIS A 82 -13.30 2.19 12.74
C HIS A 82 -11.93 1.61 12.48
N THR A 83 -11.40 1.88 11.28
CA THR A 83 -10.05 1.45 10.88
C THR A 83 -9.15 2.67 10.79
N SER A 84 -7.98 2.56 11.41
CA SER A 84 -6.95 3.61 11.37
C SER A 84 -5.58 3.02 11.08
N ILE A 85 -4.69 3.88 10.58
CA ILE A 85 -3.29 3.51 10.39
C ILE A 85 -2.63 3.36 11.75
N HIS A 86 -2.01 2.21 11.99
CA HIS A 86 -1.28 1.92 13.22
C HIS A 86 0.23 2.12 13.06
N GLY A 87 0.79 1.69 11.95
CA GLY A 87 2.22 1.79 11.66
C GLY A 87 2.48 2.17 10.21
N ASP A 88 3.72 1.98 9.77
CA ASP A 88 4.09 2.27 8.40
C ASP A 88 3.30 1.42 7.42
N CYS A 89 2.76 2.08 6.40
CA CYS A 89 2.12 1.46 5.26
C CYS A 89 2.99 1.64 4.02
N PHE A 90 2.89 0.72 3.09
CA PHE A 90 3.73 0.73 1.89
C PHE A 90 2.89 0.49 0.65
N GLU A 91 3.33 1.05 -0.46
CA GLU A 91 2.70 0.89 -1.75
C GLU A 91 3.72 0.47 -2.80
N LEU A 92 3.32 -0.43 -3.67
CA LEU A 92 4.09 -0.87 -4.82
C LEU A 92 3.28 -0.61 -6.08
N ARG A 93 3.84 0.19 -6.97
CA ARG A 93 3.25 0.41 -8.29
C ARG A 93 3.49 -0.80 -9.16
N LEU A 94 2.42 -1.33 -9.71
CA LEU A 94 2.42 -2.43 -10.67
C LEU A 94 2.12 -1.92 -12.09
N LYS A 95 2.03 -2.84 -13.04
CA LYS A 95 1.67 -2.51 -14.42
C LYS A 95 0.26 -1.93 -14.53
N ASN A 96 0.03 -1.11 -15.56
CA ASN A 96 -1.29 -0.56 -15.90
C ASN A 96 -1.90 0.35 -14.82
N GLY A 97 -1.06 0.99 -14.01
CA GLY A 97 -1.52 1.87 -12.94
C GLY A 97 -2.10 1.15 -11.74
N ALA A 98 -1.98 -0.18 -11.66
CA ALA A 98 -2.34 -0.93 -10.47
C ALA A 98 -1.36 -0.66 -9.33
N TYR A 99 -1.85 -0.78 -8.10
CA TYR A 99 -1.05 -0.66 -6.89
C TYR A 99 -1.31 -1.84 -5.95
N LEU A 100 -0.25 -2.30 -5.33
CA LEU A 100 -0.32 -3.19 -4.19
C LEU A 100 -0.14 -2.35 -2.92
N HIS A 101 -1.01 -2.54 -1.96
CA HIS A 101 -1.00 -1.81 -0.69
C HIS A 101 -0.74 -2.78 0.46
N LEU A 102 0.33 -2.52 1.19
CA LEU A 102 0.69 -3.26 2.39
C LEU A 102 0.40 -2.37 3.59
N MET A 103 -0.68 -2.67 4.28
CA MET A 103 -1.27 -1.82 5.31
C MET A 103 -0.98 -2.36 6.70
N ASN A 104 -0.60 -1.49 7.62
CA ASN A 104 -0.46 -1.79 9.04
C ASN A 104 -1.51 -0.95 9.79
N ILE A 105 -2.58 -1.60 10.19
CA ILE A 105 -3.80 -0.94 10.66
C ILE A 105 -4.26 -1.44 12.02
N SER A 106 -5.08 -0.64 12.66
CA SER A 106 -5.86 -1.04 13.82
C SER A 106 -7.34 -0.91 13.50
N LYS A 107 -8.12 -1.84 14.03
CA LYS A 107 -9.58 -1.84 13.92
C LYS A 107 -10.17 -1.82 15.31
N SER A 108 -11.11 -0.93 15.53
CA SER A 108 -11.88 -0.86 16.78
C SER A 108 -13.37 -0.88 16.49
N VAL A 109 -14.12 -1.55 17.35
CA VAL A 109 -15.57 -1.52 17.28
C VAL A 109 -16.08 -0.31 18.07
N TYR A 110 -16.89 0.50 17.43
CA TYR A 110 -17.45 1.69 18.05
C TYR A 110 -18.24 1.33 19.31
N ARG A 111 -17.89 1.95 20.44
CA ARG A 111 -18.51 1.79 21.76
C ARG A 111 -18.09 0.56 22.59
N THR A 112 -17.16 -0.25 22.16
CA THR A 112 -16.56 -1.25 23.04
C THR A 112 -15.12 -0.85 23.33
N ASN A 113 -14.80 -0.63 24.60
CA ASN A 113 -13.46 -0.20 25.02
C ASN A 113 -12.41 -1.32 24.95
N ASP A 114 -12.78 -2.55 24.54
CA ASP A 114 -11.99 -3.73 24.84
C ASP A 114 -11.42 -4.47 23.63
N SER A 115 -11.57 -3.97 22.39
CA SER A 115 -11.15 -4.76 21.25
C SER A 115 -10.57 -3.94 20.12
N GLU A 116 -9.42 -3.33 20.38
CA GLU A 116 -8.56 -2.88 19.30
C GLU A 116 -7.82 -4.07 18.75
N VAL A 117 -7.98 -4.32 17.45
CA VAL A 117 -7.33 -5.42 16.73
C VAL A 117 -6.31 -4.83 15.79
N PHE A 118 -5.08 -5.34 15.87
CA PHE A 118 -4.01 -4.93 14.98
C PHE A 118 -3.84 -5.97 13.87
N ALA A 119 -3.69 -5.50 12.66
CA ALA A 119 -3.52 -6.37 11.50
C ALA A 119 -2.64 -5.73 10.43
N LYS A 120 -1.93 -6.57 9.70
CA LYS A 120 -1.37 -6.22 8.41
C LYS A 120 -2.28 -6.78 7.34
N GLU A 121 -2.70 -5.92 6.43
CA GLU A 121 -3.59 -6.30 5.32
C GLU A 121 -2.93 -5.97 3.98
N ILE A 122 -3.16 -6.83 3.03
CA ILE A 122 -2.71 -6.61 1.65
C ILE A 122 -3.94 -6.38 0.78
N TRP A 123 -3.91 -5.26 0.08
CA TRP A 123 -4.94 -4.83 -0.85
C TRP A 123 -4.33 -4.57 -2.21
N MET A 124 -5.13 -4.70 -3.23
CA MET A 124 -4.77 -4.32 -4.60
C MET A 124 -5.80 -3.35 -5.15
N SER A 125 -5.33 -2.31 -5.82
CA SER A 125 -6.19 -1.38 -6.54
C SER A 125 -5.86 -1.36 -8.02
N ILE A 126 -6.92 -1.27 -8.82
CA ILE A 126 -6.83 -1.14 -10.28
C ILE A 126 -7.64 0.11 -10.64
N PRO A 127 -7.13 1.00 -11.51
CA PRO A 127 -7.87 2.20 -11.90
C PRO A 127 -9.27 1.85 -12.41
N GLY A 128 -10.28 2.58 -11.91
CA GLY A 128 -11.67 2.40 -12.31
C GLY A 128 -12.41 1.23 -11.66
N GLN A 129 -11.77 0.52 -10.73
CA GLN A 129 -12.40 -0.58 -9.99
C GLN A 129 -12.30 -0.34 -8.49
N GLU A 130 -13.21 -0.96 -7.74
CA GLU A 130 -13.13 -1.01 -6.29
C GLU A 130 -11.86 -1.74 -5.86
N PRO A 131 -11.13 -1.24 -4.84
CA PRO A 131 -9.98 -1.96 -4.29
C PRO A 131 -10.38 -3.33 -3.76
N GLN A 132 -9.51 -4.31 -3.95
CA GLN A 132 -9.75 -5.66 -3.47
C GLN A 132 -8.85 -6.00 -2.29
N TYR A 133 -9.47 -6.46 -1.21
CA TYR A 133 -8.77 -7.11 -0.11
C TYR A 133 -8.24 -8.47 -0.57
N LEU A 134 -6.98 -8.76 -0.32
CA LEU A 134 -6.36 -10.04 -0.68
C LEU A 134 -6.18 -10.96 0.52
N CYS A 135 -5.53 -10.49 1.57
CA CYS A 135 -5.22 -11.29 2.75
C CYS A 135 -4.79 -10.43 3.94
N SER A 136 -4.72 -11.06 5.10
CA SER A 136 -4.35 -10.46 6.37
C SER A 136 -3.56 -11.45 7.22
N ASP A 137 -2.77 -10.94 8.16
CA ASP A 137 -2.09 -11.73 9.18
C ASP A 137 -2.94 -11.96 10.44
N HIS A 138 -4.18 -11.47 10.44
CA HIS A 138 -5.06 -11.52 11.60
C HIS A 138 -5.58 -12.93 11.92
N GLY A 139 -5.68 -13.23 13.20
CA GLY A 139 -6.25 -14.48 13.69
C GLY A 139 -5.41 -15.70 13.31
N ASP A 140 -6.10 -16.77 12.92
CA ASP A 140 -5.49 -18.04 12.51
C ASP A 140 -5.07 -18.08 11.03
N SER A 141 -4.77 -16.92 10.46
CA SER A 141 -4.34 -16.83 9.07
C SER A 141 -3.11 -17.69 8.80
N LYS A 142 -3.22 -18.58 7.83
CA LYS A 142 -2.08 -19.40 7.38
C LYS A 142 -1.08 -18.60 6.54
N LEU A 143 -1.42 -17.37 6.19
CA LEU A 143 -0.55 -16.47 5.44
C LEU A 143 0.22 -15.51 6.36
N ALA A 144 -0.04 -15.52 7.66
CA ALA A 144 0.52 -14.58 8.61
C ALA A 144 2.05 -14.50 8.57
N GLU A 145 2.73 -15.64 8.56
CA GLU A 145 4.19 -15.70 8.46
C GLU A 145 4.72 -15.02 7.21
N PHE A 146 4.10 -15.31 6.07
CA PHE A 146 4.53 -14.75 4.77
C PHE A 146 4.27 -13.25 4.67
N ILE A 147 3.17 -12.78 5.23
CA ILE A 147 2.85 -11.34 5.29
C ILE A 147 3.83 -10.61 6.20
N ASN A 148 4.13 -11.16 7.36
CA ASN A 148 5.07 -10.53 8.30
C ASN A 148 6.51 -10.55 7.78
N ASN A 149 6.92 -11.61 7.09
CA ASN A 149 8.23 -11.66 6.43
C ASN A 149 8.33 -10.63 5.31
N LEU A 150 7.30 -10.50 4.49
CA LEU A 150 7.24 -9.46 3.45
C LEU A 150 7.28 -8.07 4.07
N TYR A 151 6.49 -7.81 5.10
CA TYR A 151 6.46 -6.51 5.77
C TYR A 151 7.83 -6.12 6.31
N ALA A 152 8.52 -7.04 6.98
CA ALA A 152 9.87 -6.79 7.49
C ALA A 152 10.87 -6.49 6.36
N ALA A 153 10.80 -7.23 5.26
CA ALA A 153 11.65 -7.00 4.09
C ALA A 153 11.39 -5.64 3.45
N VAL A 154 10.13 -5.27 3.29
CA VAL A 154 9.74 -3.97 2.72
C VAL A 154 10.15 -2.81 3.63
N ALA A 155 9.91 -2.93 4.93
CA ALA A 155 10.30 -1.92 5.92
C ALA A 155 11.82 -1.68 5.90
N GLU A 156 12.61 -2.73 5.85
CA GLU A 156 14.06 -2.62 5.76
C GLU A 156 14.51 -2.02 4.43
N ASN A 157 13.94 -2.49 3.34
CA ASN A 157 14.27 -2.03 1.99
C ASN A 157 13.97 -0.53 1.78
N THR A 158 12.89 -0.01 2.34
CA THR A 158 12.50 1.40 2.20
C THR A 158 13.32 2.37 3.05
N LYS A 159 14.14 1.87 3.97
CA LYS A 159 15.07 2.71 4.76
C LYS A 159 16.27 3.17 3.96
N HIS A 160 16.59 2.49 2.87
CA HIS A 160 17.75 2.79 2.04
C HIS A 160 17.38 3.71 0.87
N PRO A 161 18.27 4.64 0.49
CA PRO A 161 18.07 5.44 -0.71
C PRO A 161 17.92 4.53 -1.94
N LYS A 162 17.00 4.89 -2.81
CA LYS A 162 16.70 4.13 -4.02
C LYS A 162 16.95 4.96 -5.26
N VAL A 163 17.39 4.27 -6.30
CA VAL A 163 17.43 4.84 -7.64
C VAL A 163 16.02 4.77 -8.23
N LYS A 164 15.50 5.92 -8.67
CA LYS A 164 14.19 5.97 -9.34
C LYS A 164 14.18 5.09 -10.58
N GLN A 165 13.05 4.52 -10.91
CA GLN A 165 12.91 3.55 -11.98
C GLN A 165 13.41 4.07 -13.33
N GLU A 166 13.15 5.31 -13.68
CA GLU A 166 13.62 5.93 -14.91
C GLU A 166 15.15 6.03 -14.98
N PHE A 167 15.82 6.29 -13.87
CA PHE A 167 17.29 6.30 -13.80
C PHE A 167 17.89 4.90 -13.80
N ARG A 168 17.21 3.97 -13.14
CA ARG A 168 17.61 2.56 -13.11
C ARG A 168 17.66 1.97 -14.50
N TYR A 169 16.70 2.30 -15.32
CA TYR A 169 16.66 1.89 -16.73
C TYR A 169 17.92 2.35 -17.49
N ILE A 170 18.35 3.59 -17.28
CA ILE A 170 19.56 4.12 -17.92
C ILE A 170 20.81 3.38 -17.44
N ILE A 171 20.91 3.12 -16.13
CA ILE A 171 22.01 2.38 -15.53
C ILE A 171 22.07 0.96 -16.08
N ASP A 172 20.93 0.27 -16.13
CA ASP A 172 20.84 -1.10 -16.65
C ASP A 172 21.25 -1.17 -18.12
N SER A 173 20.84 -0.20 -18.93
CA SER A 173 21.25 -0.09 -20.33
C SER A 173 22.78 0.06 -20.46
N PHE A 174 23.36 0.93 -19.65
CA PHE A 174 24.82 1.10 -19.61
C PHE A 174 25.53 -0.19 -19.18
N MET A 175 25.01 -0.87 -18.16
CA MET A 175 25.57 -2.13 -17.65
C MET A 175 25.54 -3.25 -18.71
N LYS A 176 24.61 -3.19 -19.64
CA LYS A 176 24.51 -4.13 -20.78
C LYS A 176 25.40 -3.76 -21.97
N GLY A 177 26.13 -2.63 -21.85
CA GLY A 177 27.03 -2.16 -22.93
C GLY A 177 26.34 -1.37 -24.04
N GLU A 178 25.14 -0.85 -23.80
CA GLU A 178 24.45 0.05 -24.71
C GLU A 178 25.04 1.46 -24.58
N ASN A 179 25.48 2.05 -25.68
CA ASN A 179 26.10 3.38 -25.73
C ASN A 179 25.16 4.43 -26.32
N GLU A 180 25.51 5.72 -26.13
CA GLU A 180 24.74 6.87 -26.64
C GLU A 180 24.51 6.82 -28.17
N ASP A 181 25.43 6.20 -28.93
CA ASP A 181 25.36 6.10 -30.38
C ASP A 181 24.43 5.00 -30.87
N ASP A 182 23.94 4.15 -29.96
CA ASP A 182 22.95 3.16 -30.34
C ASP A 182 21.62 3.85 -30.61
N PRO A 183 20.95 3.53 -31.75
CA PRO A 183 19.66 4.13 -32.04
C PRO A 183 18.72 3.84 -30.88
N PRO A 184 17.94 4.86 -30.45
CA PRO A 184 17.01 4.67 -29.37
C PRO A 184 16.11 3.49 -29.72
N GLN A 185 16.07 2.49 -28.85
CA GLN A 185 15.10 1.42 -28.98
C GLN A 185 13.72 2.08 -28.98
N GLN A 186 13.06 2.02 -30.11
CA GLN A 186 11.65 2.35 -30.16
C GLN A 186 10.96 1.29 -29.30
N PHE A 187 10.52 1.71 -28.11
CA PHE A 187 9.49 0.96 -27.45
C PHE A 187 8.29 0.98 -28.37
N ASP A 188 7.98 -0.16 -28.98
CA ASP A 188 6.72 -0.32 -29.66
C ASP A 188 5.63 -0.04 -28.64
N GLU A 189 4.93 1.08 -28.83
CA GLU A 189 3.74 1.43 -28.06
C GLU A 189 2.65 0.36 -28.20
N GLU A 190 2.87 -0.63 -29.04
CA GLU A 190 1.98 -1.73 -29.35
C GLU A 190 2.30 -3.04 -28.63
N ILE A 191 3.10 -3.03 -27.54
CA ILE A 191 3.24 -4.26 -26.76
C ILE A 191 1.89 -4.47 -26.02
N PRO A 192 1.09 -5.44 -26.46
CA PRO A 192 -0.18 -5.72 -25.76
C PRO A 192 0.16 -6.30 -24.39
N PHE A 193 -0.38 -5.64 -23.40
CA PHE A 193 -0.30 -6.11 -22.01
C PHE A 193 -1.51 -6.96 -21.68
#